data_6405a4686131ff29c5b82e216351b08d
#
_entry.id   6405a4686131ff29c5b82e216351b08d
#
_cell.length_a   1.000
_cell.length_b   1.000
_cell.length_c   1.000
_cell.angle_alpha   90.00
_cell.angle_beta   90.00
_cell.angle_gamma   90.00
#
_symmetry.space_group_name_H-M   'P 1'
#
loop_
_entity.id
_entity.type
_entity.pdbx_description
1 polymer ?
#
loop_
_entity_poly.entity_id
_entity_poly.type
_entity_poly.pdbx_seq_one_letter_code
_entity_poly.pdbx_strand_id
1 'polypeptide(L)' 'MEFDEIKNRLLAYFQEQGKTIAPGDNLFETDVIDSMGVIELVLFTEETLGVELDQAVMTKGNFETLERIAQTIQSASG' A
#
# COMPACT_ATOMS: atom_id res chain seq x y z
N MET A 1 -2.09 14.33 3.20
CA MET A 1 -0.91 13.85 2.45
C MET A 1 -1.29 13.72 0.99
N GLU A 2 -0.44 14.18 0.09
CA GLU A 2 -0.69 14.14 -1.34
C GLU A 2 -0.62 12.73 -1.89
N PHE A 3 -1.40 12.45 -2.93
CA PHE A 3 -1.42 11.12 -3.56
C PHE A 3 -0.03 10.68 -4.03
N ASP A 4 0.70 11.56 -4.71
CA ASP A 4 2.05 11.25 -5.20
C ASP A 4 3.03 11.00 -4.06
N GLU A 5 2.89 11.71 -2.96
CA GLU A 5 3.73 11.50 -1.79
C GLU A 5 3.49 10.13 -1.19
N ILE A 6 2.22 9.72 -1.11
CA ILE A 6 1.86 8.39 -0.61
C ILE A 6 2.47 7.32 -1.52
N LYS A 7 2.34 7.47 -2.82
CA LYS A 7 2.91 6.54 -3.80
C LYS A 7 4.43 6.42 -3.64
N ASN A 8 5.12 7.55 -3.48
CA ASN A 8 6.57 7.55 -3.32
C ASN A 8 7.00 6.86 -2.04
N ARG A 9 6.26 7.04 -0.97
CA ARG A 9 6.57 6.37 0.30
C ARG A 9 6.33 4.88 0.22
N LEU A 10 5.28 4.47 -0.50
CA LEU A 10 5.02 3.04 -0.74
C LEU A 10 6.10 2.41 -1.58
N LEU A 11 6.57 3.10 -2.63
CA LEU A 11 7.66 2.61 -3.46
C LEU A 11 8.92 2.40 -2.63
N ALA A 12 9.25 3.36 -1.77
CA ALA A 12 10.41 3.25 -0.90
C ALA A 12 10.27 2.07 0.07
N TYR A 13 9.06 1.87 0.60
CA TYR A 13 8.77 0.75 1.49
C TYR A 13 9.06 -0.59 0.81
N PHE A 14 8.57 -0.77 -0.42
CA PHE A 14 8.79 -2.01 -1.15
C PHE A 14 10.25 -2.16 -1.59
N GLN A 15 10.90 -1.08 -1.98
CA GLN A 15 12.32 -1.11 -2.35
C GLN A 15 13.20 -1.56 -1.20
N GLU A 16 12.90 -1.14 0.02
CA GLU A 16 13.64 -1.56 1.20
C GLU A 16 13.51 -3.07 1.43
N GLN A 17 12.45 -3.67 0.93
CA GLN A 17 12.24 -5.12 1.01
C GLN A 17 12.84 -5.85 -0.19
N GLY A 18 13.52 -5.15 -1.07
CA GLY A 18 14.12 -5.73 -2.26
C GLY A 18 13.13 -6.00 -3.38
N LYS A 19 11.97 -5.34 -3.35
CA LYS A 19 10.92 -5.55 -4.33
C LYS A 19 10.82 -4.36 -5.27
N THR A 20 10.81 -4.63 -6.58
CA THR A 20 10.65 -3.61 -7.62
C THR A 20 9.26 -3.71 -8.20
N ILE A 21 8.56 -2.58 -8.26
CA ILE A 21 7.17 -2.53 -8.72
C ILE A 21 7.07 -1.56 -9.88
N ALA A 22 6.46 -2.03 -10.99
CA ALA A 22 6.12 -1.16 -12.11
C ALA A 22 4.68 -0.64 -11.92
N PRO A 23 4.37 0.56 -12.41
CA PRO A 23 3.00 1.07 -12.36
C PRO A 23 2.03 0.10 -13.07
N GLY A 24 0.93 -0.20 -12.42
CA GLY A 24 -0.06 -1.09 -12.98
C GLY A 24 0.15 -2.57 -12.69
N ASP A 25 1.28 -2.96 -12.09
CA ASP A 25 1.50 -4.35 -11.71
C ASP A 25 0.47 -4.78 -10.67
N ASN A 26 -0.08 -5.98 -10.84
CA ASN A 26 -0.91 -6.60 -9.82
C ASN A 26 0.00 -7.22 -8.77
N LEU A 27 0.00 -6.66 -7.58
CA LEU A 27 0.96 -7.02 -6.54
C LEU A 27 0.73 -8.42 -5.98
N PHE A 28 -0.49 -8.93 -6.03
CA PHE A 28 -0.78 -10.30 -5.61
C PHE A 28 -0.34 -11.31 -6.66
N GLU A 29 -0.56 -11.01 -7.94
CA GLU A 29 -0.17 -11.91 -9.03
C GLU A 29 1.33 -12.00 -9.19
N THR A 30 2.05 -10.93 -8.89
CA THR A 30 3.52 -10.91 -8.98
C THR A 30 4.19 -11.34 -7.69
N ASP A 31 3.42 -11.78 -6.70
CA ASP A 31 3.91 -12.20 -5.38
C ASP A 31 4.66 -11.10 -4.61
N VAL A 32 4.45 -9.85 -4.97
CA VAL A 32 5.02 -8.73 -4.22
C VAL A 32 4.35 -8.62 -2.86
N ILE A 33 3.04 -8.91 -2.81
CA ILE A 33 2.27 -8.84 -1.57
C ILE A 33 1.41 -10.10 -1.42
N ASP A 34 1.25 -10.54 -0.19
CA ASP A 34 0.35 -11.65 0.17
C ASP A 34 -0.44 -11.22 1.40
N SER A 35 -1.17 -12.15 2.02
CA SER A 35 -1.99 -11.84 3.20
C SER A 35 -1.18 -11.23 4.33
N MET A 36 0.02 -11.78 4.58
CA MET A 36 0.90 -11.22 5.60
C MET A 36 1.44 -9.87 5.19
N GLY A 37 1.74 -9.70 3.90
CA GLY A 37 2.20 -8.44 3.36
C GLY A 37 1.19 -7.33 3.50
N VAL A 38 -0.11 -7.65 3.38
CA VAL A 38 -1.17 -6.66 3.61
C VAL A 38 -1.14 -6.19 5.06
N ILE A 39 -1.01 -7.12 6.01
CA ILE A 39 -0.95 -6.78 7.43
C ILE A 39 0.27 -5.90 7.72
N GLU A 40 1.42 -6.25 7.18
CA GLU A 40 2.64 -5.47 7.36
C GLU A 40 2.51 -4.07 6.76
N LEU A 41 1.87 -3.97 5.60
CA LEU A 41 1.64 -2.69 4.95
C LEU A 41 0.71 -1.80 5.76
N VAL A 42 -0.33 -2.39 6.36
CA VAL A 42 -1.25 -1.66 7.24
C VAL A 42 -0.48 -1.11 8.44
N LEU A 43 0.39 -1.91 9.05
CA LEU A 43 1.21 -1.45 10.16
C LEU A 43 2.14 -0.31 9.75
N PHE A 44 2.78 -0.43 8.58
CA PHE A 44 3.61 0.65 8.04
C PHE A 44 2.80 1.94 7.87
N THR A 45 1.60 1.81 7.32
CA THR A 45 0.72 2.96 7.10
C THR A 45 0.37 3.65 8.41
N GLU A 46 0.02 2.87 9.43
CA GLU A 46 -0.33 3.43 10.73
C GLU A 46 0.86 4.06 11.45
N GLU A 47 2.00 3.37 11.44
CA GLU A 47 3.17 3.81 12.19
C GLU A 47 3.97 4.91 11.49
N THR A 48 4.10 4.84 10.18
CA THR A 48 4.96 5.75 9.42
C THR A 48 4.18 6.91 8.84
N LEU A 49 3.00 6.64 8.29
CA LEU A 49 2.18 7.67 7.65
C LEU A 49 1.16 8.26 8.60
N GLY A 50 0.93 7.62 9.74
CA GLY A 50 -0.03 8.12 10.73
C GLY A 50 -1.48 7.98 10.27
N VAL A 51 -1.77 7.08 9.35
CA VAL A 51 -3.11 6.87 8.81
C VAL A 51 -3.64 5.53 9.27
N GLU A 52 -4.78 5.53 9.96
CA GLU A 52 -5.44 4.29 10.38
C GLU A 52 -6.34 3.78 9.27
N LEU A 53 -6.23 2.48 8.99
CA LEU A 53 -7.06 1.81 7.99
C LEU A 53 -8.09 0.92 8.68
N ASP A 54 -9.36 1.14 8.38
CA ASP A 54 -10.46 0.34 8.86
C ASP A 54 -10.43 -1.04 8.20
N GLN A 55 -10.86 -2.07 8.90
CA GLN A 55 -10.98 -3.40 8.32
C GLN A 55 -11.84 -3.43 7.07
N ALA A 56 -12.82 -2.56 6.99
CA ALA A 56 -13.72 -2.48 5.82
C ALA A 56 -12.99 -2.18 4.52
N VAL A 57 -11.84 -1.51 4.57
CA VAL A 57 -11.06 -1.18 3.37
C VAL A 57 -9.97 -2.20 3.07
N MET A 58 -9.78 -3.19 3.94
CA MET A 58 -8.74 -4.22 3.79
C MET A 58 -9.22 -5.34 2.88
N THR A 59 -9.53 -5.01 1.64
CA THR A 59 -9.95 -5.96 0.64
C THR A 59 -8.83 -6.13 -0.39
N LYS A 60 -8.81 -7.29 -1.05
CA LYS A 60 -7.81 -7.57 -2.07
C LYS A 60 -7.80 -6.49 -3.16
N GLY A 61 -8.99 -6.05 -3.60
CA GLY A 61 -9.09 -5.03 -4.64
C GLY A 61 -8.45 -3.70 -4.26
N ASN A 62 -8.44 -3.35 -2.98
CA ASN A 62 -7.84 -2.10 -2.52
C ASN A 62 -6.32 -2.18 -2.39
N PHE A 63 -5.74 -3.36 -2.47
CA PHE A 63 -4.31 -3.57 -2.34
C PHE A 63 -3.68 -4.25 -3.57
N GLU A 64 -4.43 -4.33 -4.64
CA GLU A 64 -4.01 -5.00 -5.88
C GLU A 64 -2.88 -4.29 -6.61
N THR A 65 -2.92 -2.95 -6.63
CA THR A 65 -1.91 -2.15 -7.32
C THR A 65 -1.43 -1.05 -6.40
N LEU A 66 -0.27 -0.49 -6.73
CA LEU A 66 0.27 0.63 -5.98
C LEU A 66 -0.71 1.81 -5.94
N GLU A 67 -1.35 2.09 -7.07
CA GLU A 67 -2.31 3.19 -7.14
C GLU A 67 -3.53 2.95 -6.26
N ARG A 68 -4.04 1.70 -6.24
CA ARG A 68 -5.18 1.37 -5.40
C ARG A 68 -4.84 1.51 -3.91
N ILE A 69 -3.65 1.06 -3.53
CA ILE A 69 -3.19 1.22 -2.15
C ILE A 69 -3.11 2.71 -1.79
N ALA A 70 -2.51 3.51 -2.67
CA ALA A 70 -2.37 4.94 -2.43
C ALA A 70 -3.74 5.64 -2.33
N GLN A 71 -4.69 5.27 -3.18
CA GLN A 71 -6.05 5.80 -3.12
C GLN A 71 -6.73 5.44 -1.80
N THR A 72 -6.57 4.20 -1.37
CA THR A 72 -7.14 3.72 -0.12
C THR A 72 -6.59 4.51 1.07
N ILE A 73 -5.29 4.72 1.10
CA ILE A 73 -4.63 5.48 2.17
C ILE A 73 -5.08 6.94 2.14
N GLN A 74 -5.12 7.53 0.95
CA GLN A 74 -5.53 8.94 0.80
C GLN A 74 -6.96 9.14 1.27
N SER A 75 -7.85 8.23 0.92
CA SER A 75 -9.25 8.30 1.36
C SER A 75 -9.37 8.20 2.87
N ALA A 76 -8.55 7.36 3.49
CA ALA A 76 -8.56 7.18 4.95
C ALA A 76 -7.96 8.39 5.68
N SER A 77 -7.02 9.10 5.05
CA SER A 77 -6.36 10.26 5.66
C SER A 77 -7.18 11.54 5.51
N GLY A 78 -8.07 11.54 4.60
CA GLY A 78 -8.86 12.72 4.28
C GLY A 78 -10.16 12.82 4.96
#